data_3a7eb43abd251b886172883cdc54093b
#
_entry.id   3a7eb43abd251b886172883cdc54093b
#
_cell.length_a   1.000
_cell.length_b   1.000
_cell.length_c   1.000
_cell.angle_alpha   90.00
_cell.angle_beta   90.00
_cell.angle_gamma   90.00
#
_symmetry.space_group_name_H-M   'P 1'
#
loop_
_entity.id
_entity.type
_entity.pdbx_description
1 polymer ?
#
loop_
_entity_poly.entity_id
_entity_poly.type
_entity_poly.pdbx_seq_one_letter_code
_entity_poly.pdbx_strand_id
1 'polypeptide(L)'
;MKIVIVDYGAGNLPSVERALAKLGADTERAIDPEQLSSAKAIVLPGVGHFGAFVEGLRERDLASSLRAAFDSGKPILGICLGLQAMFAASEEAPGEPGLEFFPEKVRALPTDVKSPHIGWNRLRRMCKSKLLRGIPDDAYFYFAHSYAAPASAQFTVAACDHGFPFAAVIERDHLAAVQFHPEKSGETGAQVLRNFVESVQ
;
A
#
# COMPACT_ATOMS: atom_id res chain seq x y z
N MET A 1 -16.61 -12.43 4.94
CA MET A 1 -15.71 -11.67 5.84
C MET A 1 -15.60 -10.25 5.29
N LYS A 2 -15.77 -9.25 6.14
CA LYS A 2 -15.82 -7.85 5.73
C LYS A 2 -14.42 -7.23 5.70
N ILE A 3 -13.98 -6.78 4.52
CA ILE A 3 -12.78 -5.99 4.32
C ILE A 3 -13.18 -4.53 4.19
N VAL A 4 -12.55 -3.66 4.95
CA VAL A 4 -12.85 -2.23 4.92
C VAL A 4 -11.80 -1.51 4.08
N ILE A 5 -12.26 -0.67 3.15
CA ILE A 5 -11.41 0.17 2.30
C ILE A 5 -11.47 1.59 2.83
N VAL A 6 -10.31 2.14 3.20
CA VAL A 6 -10.22 3.50 3.76
C VAL A 6 -10.55 4.53 2.68
N ASP A 7 -11.52 5.39 2.97
CA ASP A 7 -11.93 6.52 2.13
C ASP A 7 -11.54 7.85 2.81
N TYR A 8 -10.39 8.37 2.44
CA TYR A 8 -9.85 9.64 2.93
C TYR A 8 -10.37 10.85 2.13
N GLY A 9 -11.37 10.65 1.25
CA GLY A 9 -11.98 11.71 0.43
C GLY A 9 -11.40 11.85 -0.97
N ALA A 10 -10.44 11.01 -1.35
CA ALA A 10 -9.85 10.97 -2.70
C ALA A 10 -9.44 9.55 -3.07
N GLY A 11 -9.10 9.31 -4.32
CA GLY A 11 -8.55 8.03 -4.76
C GLY A 11 -9.42 7.28 -5.76
N ASN A 12 -8.83 6.23 -6.35
CA ASN A 12 -9.50 5.34 -7.29
C ASN A 12 -10.13 4.14 -6.55
N LEU A 13 -10.91 4.41 -5.49
CA LEU A 13 -11.55 3.39 -4.67
C LEU A 13 -12.40 2.40 -5.47
N PRO A 14 -13.22 2.84 -6.48
CA PRO A 14 -14.04 1.91 -7.25
C PRO A 14 -13.25 0.83 -7.98
N SER A 15 -12.00 1.09 -8.36
CA SER A 15 -11.16 0.07 -9.01
C SER A 15 -10.66 -0.99 -8.04
N VAL A 16 -10.29 -0.58 -6.83
CA VAL A 16 -9.89 -1.49 -5.75
C VAL A 16 -11.09 -2.32 -5.29
N GLU A 17 -12.25 -1.70 -5.10
CA GLU A 17 -13.52 -2.39 -4.76
C GLU A 17 -13.86 -3.45 -5.79
N ARG A 18 -13.87 -3.09 -7.09
CA ARG A 18 -14.14 -4.05 -8.17
C ARG A 18 -13.15 -5.21 -8.20
N ALA A 19 -11.87 -4.92 -7.93
CA ALA A 19 -10.85 -5.97 -7.91
C ALA A 19 -11.07 -6.94 -6.75
N LEU A 20 -11.39 -6.46 -5.55
CA LEU A 20 -11.69 -7.28 -4.37
C LEU A 20 -13.01 -8.04 -4.53
N ALA A 21 -14.06 -7.40 -5.07
CA ALA A 21 -15.35 -8.02 -5.31
C ALA A 21 -15.27 -9.21 -6.30
N LYS A 22 -14.43 -9.11 -7.34
CA LYS A 22 -14.15 -10.23 -8.26
C LYS A 22 -13.52 -11.45 -7.56
N LEU A 23 -12.90 -11.26 -6.41
CA LEU A 23 -12.33 -12.32 -5.57
C LEU A 23 -13.33 -12.84 -4.52
N GLY A 24 -14.59 -12.37 -4.54
CA GLY A 24 -15.62 -12.75 -3.58
C GLY A 24 -15.48 -12.08 -2.22
N ALA A 25 -14.65 -11.04 -2.09
CA ALA A 25 -14.56 -10.29 -0.85
C ALA A 25 -15.78 -9.37 -0.66
N ASP A 26 -16.35 -9.37 0.54
CA ASP A 26 -17.34 -8.40 0.98
C ASP A 26 -16.59 -7.14 1.43
N THR A 27 -16.85 -6.01 0.76
CA THR A 27 -16.14 -4.75 1.00
C THR A 27 -17.06 -3.63 1.42
N GLU A 28 -16.56 -2.77 2.32
CA GLU A 28 -17.22 -1.53 2.74
C GLU A 28 -16.20 -0.39 2.74
N ARG A 29 -16.63 0.83 2.44
CA ARG A 29 -15.79 2.02 2.62
C ARG A 29 -15.88 2.50 4.06
N ALA A 30 -14.72 2.82 4.63
CA ALA A 30 -14.63 3.48 5.92
C ALA A 30 -14.33 4.96 5.73
N ILE A 31 -15.23 5.78 6.22
CA ILE A 31 -15.11 7.24 6.29
C ILE A 31 -15.00 7.74 7.73
N ASP A 32 -15.15 6.85 8.70
CA ASP A 32 -15.11 7.14 10.13
C ASP A 32 -14.35 6.07 10.95
N PRO A 33 -13.94 6.38 12.18
CA PRO A 33 -13.22 5.49 13.09
C PRO A 33 -13.94 4.19 13.45
N GLU A 34 -15.27 4.21 13.60
CA GLU A 34 -16.03 3.04 14.04
C GLU A 34 -15.99 1.93 13.01
N GLN A 35 -16.07 2.30 11.72
CA GLN A 35 -15.96 1.35 10.60
C GLN A 35 -14.59 0.66 10.59
N LEU A 36 -13.50 1.38 10.88
CA LEU A 36 -12.15 0.79 11.00
C LEU A 36 -12.04 -0.13 12.21
N SER A 37 -12.64 0.23 13.33
CA SER A 37 -12.57 -0.58 14.55
C SER A 37 -13.28 -1.92 14.39
N SER A 38 -14.41 -1.96 13.69
CA SER A 38 -15.20 -3.16 13.42
C SER A 38 -14.66 -4.04 12.28
N ALA A 39 -13.73 -3.51 11.46
CA ALA A 39 -13.17 -4.23 10.32
C ALA A 39 -12.38 -5.48 10.75
N LYS A 40 -12.46 -6.56 9.98
CA LYS A 40 -11.58 -7.73 10.13
C LYS A 40 -10.24 -7.55 9.42
N ALA A 41 -10.23 -6.81 8.33
CA ALA A 41 -9.02 -6.41 7.60
C ALA A 41 -9.24 -5.06 6.95
N ILE A 42 -8.16 -4.32 6.73
CA ILE A 42 -8.18 -2.97 6.19
C ILE A 42 -7.36 -2.93 4.91
N VAL A 43 -7.91 -2.31 3.87
CA VAL A 43 -7.16 -1.89 2.68
C VAL A 43 -7.04 -0.37 2.71
N LEU A 44 -5.82 0.12 2.61
CA LEU A 44 -5.45 1.54 2.59
C LEU A 44 -4.93 1.90 1.20
N PRO A 45 -5.82 2.17 0.22
CA PRO A 45 -5.40 2.64 -1.09
C PRO A 45 -5.06 4.12 -1.02
N GLY A 46 -4.13 4.57 -1.86
CA GLY A 46 -3.83 6.00 -1.94
C GLY A 46 -3.33 6.40 -3.31
N VAL A 47 -3.77 7.57 -3.76
CA VAL A 47 -3.29 8.25 -4.97
C VAL A 47 -3.24 9.76 -4.72
N GLY A 48 -2.44 10.49 -5.50
CA GLY A 48 -2.30 11.93 -5.38
C GLY A 48 -1.09 12.34 -4.55
N HIS A 49 -1.21 13.41 -3.78
CA HIS A 49 -0.13 14.05 -3.04
C HIS A 49 -0.10 13.58 -1.58
N PHE A 50 1.09 13.28 -1.04
CA PHE A 50 1.29 12.74 0.32
C PHE A 50 0.65 13.62 1.41
N GLY A 51 0.88 14.94 1.37
CA GLY A 51 0.30 15.86 2.35
C GLY A 51 -1.23 15.86 2.35
N ALA A 52 -1.84 15.89 1.16
CA ALA A 52 -3.30 15.83 1.03
C ALA A 52 -3.88 14.48 1.51
N PHE A 53 -3.15 13.39 1.31
CA PHE A 53 -3.53 12.08 1.81
C PHE A 53 -3.54 12.03 3.35
N VAL A 54 -2.46 12.48 3.98
CA VAL A 54 -2.33 12.49 5.44
C VAL A 54 -3.35 13.44 6.07
N GLU A 55 -3.56 14.61 5.46
CA GLU A 55 -4.58 15.56 5.89
C GLU A 55 -5.99 14.96 5.82
N GLY A 56 -6.34 14.31 4.70
CA GLY A 56 -7.64 13.63 4.56
C GLY A 56 -7.87 12.53 5.59
N LEU A 57 -6.81 11.80 6.02
CA LEU A 57 -6.89 10.85 7.12
C LEU A 57 -7.10 11.56 8.47
N ARG A 58 -6.46 12.69 8.69
CA ARG A 58 -6.54 13.48 9.93
C ARG A 58 -7.91 14.13 10.10
N GLU A 59 -8.44 14.77 9.05
CA GLU A 59 -9.76 15.39 9.06
C GLU A 59 -10.91 14.44 9.42
N ARG A 60 -10.72 13.14 9.21
CA ARG A 60 -11.70 12.09 9.50
C ARG A 60 -11.37 11.24 10.73
N ASP A 61 -10.37 11.63 11.50
CA ASP A 61 -9.83 10.86 12.64
C ASP A 61 -9.40 9.42 12.29
N LEU A 62 -9.15 9.14 11.00
CA LEU A 62 -8.77 7.81 10.53
C LEU A 62 -7.30 7.47 10.84
N ALA A 63 -6.42 8.46 10.98
CA ALA A 63 -5.00 8.23 11.26
C ALA A 63 -4.78 7.53 12.62
N SER A 64 -5.44 8.00 13.68
CA SER A 64 -5.40 7.40 15.01
C SER A 64 -6.00 6.00 15.04
N SER A 65 -7.10 5.80 14.31
CA SER A 65 -7.78 4.51 14.19
C SER A 65 -6.97 3.48 13.40
N LEU A 66 -6.23 3.91 12.36
CA LEU A 66 -5.28 3.07 11.64
C LEU A 66 -4.10 2.67 12.54
N ARG A 67 -3.61 3.58 13.38
CA ARG A 67 -2.59 3.27 14.38
C ARG A 67 -3.10 2.22 15.38
N ALA A 68 -4.29 2.41 15.94
CA ALA A 68 -4.90 1.45 16.85
C ALA A 68 -5.14 0.09 16.20
N ALA A 69 -5.56 0.06 14.93
CA ALA A 69 -5.70 -1.17 14.15
C ALA A 69 -4.36 -1.88 13.97
N PHE A 70 -3.29 -1.15 13.65
CA PHE A 70 -1.94 -1.69 13.55
C PHE A 70 -1.47 -2.28 14.88
N ASP A 71 -1.60 -1.52 15.99
CA ASP A 71 -1.17 -1.95 17.32
C ASP A 71 -1.95 -3.18 17.83
N SER A 72 -3.20 -3.34 17.39
CA SER A 72 -4.04 -4.51 17.72
C SER A 72 -3.78 -5.75 16.87
N GLY A 73 -2.86 -5.67 15.90
CA GLY A 73 -2.55 -6.79 15.01
C GLY A 73 -3.56 -7.01 13.88
N LYS A 74 -4.38 -6.00 13.56
CA LYS A 74 -5.36 -6.10 12.48
C LYS A 74 -4.65 -6.14 11.12
N PRO A 75 -5.01 -7.08 10.20
CA PRO A 75 -4.41 -7.13 8.87
C PRO A 75 -4.65 -5.83 8.08
N ILE A 76 -3.57 -5.25 7.56
CA ILE A 76 -3.61 -4.01 6.77
C ILE A 76 -2.85 -4.22 5.45
N LEU A 77 -3.49 -3.86 4.33
CA LEU A 77 -2.84 -3.79 3.01
C LEU A 77 -2.75 -2.34 2.53
N GLY A 78 -1.54 -1.78 2.46
CA GLY A 78 -1.28 -0.49 1.82
C GLY A 78 -1.06 -0.60 0.31
N ILE A 79 -1.63 0.31 -0.47
CA ILE A 79 -1.47 0.34 -1.93
C ILE A 79 -0.96 1.72 -2.37
N CYS A 80 0.17 1.76 -3.06
CA CYS A 80 0.83 2.93 -3.63
C CYS A 80 1.07 4.02 -2.57
N LEU A 81 0.35 5.14 -2.60
CA LEU A 81 0.47 6.19 -1.58
C LEU A 81 0.09 5.68 -0.17
N GLY A 82 -0.80 4.68 -0.08
CA GLY A 82 -1.10 3.99 1.17
C GLY A 82 0.10 3.26 1.77
N LEU A 83 0.99 2.68 0.94
CA LEU A 83 2.30 2.18 1.40
C LEU A 83 3.17 3.33 1.90
N GLN A 84 3.27 4.41 1.14
CA GLN A 84 4.13 5.55 1.47
C GLN A 84 3.71 6.21 2.79
N ALA A 85 2.41 6.34 3.02
CA ALA A 85 1.87 6.92 4.26
C ALA A 85 2.20 6.10 5.53
N MET A 86 2.60 4.85 5.40
CA MET A 86 3.06 4.02 6.55
C MET A 86 4.43 4.43 7.09
N PHE A 87 5.18 5.23 6.35
CA PHE A 87 6.48 5.75 6.75
C PHE A 87 6.36 7.03 7.60
N ALA A 88 7.45 7.39 8.28
CA ALA A 88 7.45 8.53 9.19
C ALA A 88 7.30 9.88 8.46
N ALA A 89 7.83 9.99 7.25
CA ALA A 89 7.81 11.24 6.49
C ALA A 89 7.94 11.00 4.98
N SER A 90 7.67 12.04 4.19
CA SER A 90 7.89 12.05 2.74
C SER A 90 8.58 13.35 2.29
N GLU A 91 9.46 13.24 1.30
CA GLU A 91 10.03 14.41 0.62
C GLU A 91 8.99 15.17 -0.23
N GLU A 92 7.87 14.53 -0.54
CA GLU A 92 6.76 15.18 -1.25
C GLU A 92 6.06 16.26 -0.40
N ALA A 93 6.03 16.07 0.94
CA ALA A 93 5.40 17.01 1.87
C ALA A 93 6.28 17.18 3.13
N PRO A 94 7.36 17.97 3.03
CA PRO A 94 8.23 18.23 4.17
C PRO A 94 7.45 18.84 5.34
N GLY A 95 7.57 18.22 6.53
CA GLY A 95 6.87 18.65 7.73
C GLY A 95 5.54 17.95 8.02
N GLU A 96 4.99 17.20 7.04
CA GLU A 96 3.81 16.37 7.28
C GLU A 96 4.22 14.97 7.72
N PRO A 97 3.89 14.52 8.96
CA PRO A 97 4.18 13.18 9.43
C PRO A 97 3.23 12.18 8.79
N GLY A 98 3.76 10.98 8.44
CA GLY A 98 2.95 9.85 8.04
C GLY A 98 2.35 9.10 9.24
N LEU A 99 2.01 7.82 9.04
CA LEU A 99 1.48 6.95 10.10
C LEU A 99 2.58 6.39 11.01
N GLU A 100 3.86 6.58 10.66
CA GLU A 100 5.04 6.17 11.45
C GLU A 100 5.08 4.69 11.83
N PHE A 101 4.52 3.79 10.98
CA PHE A 101 4.70 2.35 11.18
C PHE A 101 6.15 1.94 10.88
N PHE A 102 6.84 2.69 10.00
CA PHE A 102 8.25 2.56 9.66
C PHE A 102 8.95 3.91 9.88
N PRO A 103 10.16 3.92 10.49
CA PRO A 103 10.85 5.17 10.83
C PRO A 103 11.50 5.87 9.63
N GLU A 104 11.63 5.19 8.50
CA GLU A 104 12.30 5.71 7.31
C GLU A 104 11.45 6.80 6.63
N LYS A 105 12.10 7.52 5.70
CA LYS A 105 11.49 8.58 4.90
C LYS A 105 11.32 8.13 3.45
N VAL A 106 10.15 8.39 2.89
CA VAL A 106 9.88 8.29 1.45
C VAL A 106 10.66 9.37 0.71
N ARG A 107 11.34 9.01 -0.40
CA ARG A 107 12.23 9.87 -1.15
C ARG A 107 11.71 10.11 -2.57
N ALA A 108 12.07 11.27 -3.13
CA ALA A 108 11.87 11.53 -4.56
C ALA A 108 12.69 10.56 -5.40
N LEU A 109 12.17 10.19 -6.56
CA LEU A 109 12.97 9.51 -7.58
C LEU A 109 14.11 10.44 -8.06
N PRO A 110 15.30 9.90 -8.38
CA PRO A 110 16.42 10.71 -8.87
C PRO A 110 16.07 11.49 -10.13
N THR A 111 16.72 12.62 -10.32
CA THR A 111 16.48 13.51 -11.46
C THR A 111 17.05 12.99 -12.79
N ASP A 112 17.94 12.00 -12.75
CA ASP A 112 18.57 11.35 -13.89
C ASP A 112 17.76 10.18 -14.45
N VAL A 113 16.61 9.85 -13.83
CA VAL A 113 15.66 8.88 -14.36
C VAL A 113 14.34 9.54 -14.73
N LYS A 114 13.56 8.86 -15.58
CA LYS A 114 12.22 9.36 -15.95
C LYS A 114 11.30 9.35 -14.73
N SER A 115 10.84 10.53 -14.32
CA SER A 115 9.83 10.72 -13.27
C SER A 115 8.58 11.38 -13.85
N PRO A 116 7.38 10.90 -13.50
CA PRO A 116 7.10 9.74 -12.64
C PRO A 116 7.47 8.39 -13.28
N HIS A 117 7.73 7.38 -12.42
CA HIS A 117 7.80 5.97 -12.82
C HIS A 117 6.41 5.49 -13.18
N ILE A 118 6.05 5.58 -14.45
CA ILE A 118 4.75 5.11 -14.97
C ILE A 118 5.00 3.97 -15.95
N GLY A 119 4.41 2.82 -15.69
CA GLY A 119 4.47 1.66 -16.56
C GLY A 119 4.66 0.35 -15.82
N TRP A 120 5.00 -0.68 -16.60
CA TRP A 120 5.17 -2.04 -16.12
C TRP A 120 6.64 -2.30 -15.78
N ASN A 121 6.89 -2.87 -14.59
CA ASN A 121 8.23 -3.25 -14.16
C ASN A 121 8.18 -4.57 -13.37
N ARG A 122 9.35 -5.21 -13.22
CA ARG A 122 9.52 -6.46 -12.49
C ARG A 122 9.96 -6.21 -11.06
N LEU A 123 9.72 -7.20 -10.21
CA LEU A 123 10.21 -7.20 -8.83
C LEU A 123 11.46 -8.06 -8.72
N ARG A 124 12.37 -7.63 -7.87
CA ARG A 124 13.48 -8.45 -7.38
C ARG A 124 13.13 -8.94 -5.98
N ARG A 125 12.79 -10.22 -5.84
CA ARG A 125 12.49 -10.81 -4.53
C ARG A 125 13.73 -10.79 -3.65
N MET A 126 13.55 -10.43 -2.39
CA MET A 126 14.60 -10.39 -1.37
C MET A 126 14.46 -11.55 -0.38
N CYS A 127 13.23 -11.99 -0.11
CA CYS A 127 12.93 -13.13 0.74
C CYS A 127 11.58 -13.76 0.36
N LYS A 128 11.17 -14.79 1.10
CA LYS A 128 9.85 -15.40 0.94
C LYS A 128 8.76 -14.40 1.29
N SER A 129 7.69 -14.38 0.50
CA SER A 129 6.55 -13.48 0.64
C SER A 129 5.26 -14.27 0.59
N LYS A 130 4.35 -13.99 1.54
CA LYS A 130 2.99 -14.52 1.52
C LYS A 130 2.18 -13.85 0.41
N LEU A 131 2.36 -12.53 0.25
CA LEU A 131 1.63 -11.73 -0.72
C LEU A 131 1.99 -12.09 -2.18
N LEU A 132 3.22 -12.54 -2.42
CA LEU A 132 3.70 -12.94 -3.76
C LEU A 132 3.64 -14.47 -4.00
N ARG A 133 2.91 -15.23 -3.19
CA ARG A 133 2.75 -16.68 -3.36
C ARG A 133 2.10 -17.00 -4.70
N GLY A 134 2.70 -17.95 -5.46
CA GLY A 134 2.18 -18.39 -6.74
C GLY A 134 2.39 -17.42 -7.92
N ILE A 135 3.08 -16.31 -7.70
CA ILE A 135 3.40 -15.35 -8.75
C ILE A 135 4.79 -15.66 -9.33
N PRO A 136 4.97 -15.76 -10.66
CA PRO A 136 6.27 -15.98 -11.29
C PRO A 136 7.26 -14.83 -11.01
N ASP A 137 8.57 -15.13 -11.00
CA ASP A 137 9.61 -14.13 -10.73
C ASP A 137 9.78 -13.12 -11.88
N ASP A 138 9.37 -13.47 -13.08
CA ASP A 138 9.40 -12.61 -14.25
C ASP A 138 8.10 -11.83 -14.49
N ALA A 139 7.15 -11.89 -13.54
CA ALA A 139 5.89 -11.18 -13.61
C ALA A 139 6.06 -9.66 -13.58
N TYR A 140 5.19 -8.96 -14.30
CA TYR A 140 5.16 -7.51 -14.36
C TYR A 140 4.03 -6.93 -13.51
N PHE A 141 4.31 -5.74 -12.94
CA PHE A 141 3.38 -4.96 -12.13
C PHE A 141 3.32 -3.53 -12.65
N TYR A 142 2.18 -2.90 -12.54
CA TYR A 142 1.98 -1.52 -12.98
C TYR A 142 2.29 -0.53 -11.86
N PHE A 143 3.23 0.38 -12.13
CA PHE A 143 3.64 1.46 -11.24
C PHE A 143 3.17 2.82 -11.77
N ALA A 144 2.93 3.76 -10.86
CA ALA A 144 2.60 5.16 -11.18
C ALA A 144 2.93 6.04 -9.96
N HIS A 145 4.23 6.39 -9.77
CA HIS A 145 4.69 7.17 -8.61
C HIS A 145 5.93 8.00 -8.94
N SER A 146 6.12 9.11 -8.21
CA SER A 146 7.31 9.97 -8.26
C SER A 146 8.16 9.87 -7.01
N TYR A 147 7.64 9.25 -5.96
CA TYR A 147 8.30 9.04 -4.67
C TYR A 147 8.23 7.58 -4.29
N ALA A 148 9.22 7.10 -3.55
CA ALA A 148 9.28 5.72 -3.08
C ALA A 148 10.04 5.59 -1.76
N ALA A 149 9.69 4.59 -0.96
CA ALA A 149 10.45 4.25 0.22
C ALA A 149 11.70 3.46 -0.16
N PRO A 150 12.88 3.75 0.40
CA PRO A 150 14.07 2.95 0.17
C PRO A 150 13.87 1.50 0.60
N ALA A 151 14.46 0.56 -0.15
CA ALA A 151 14.42 -0.85 0.24
C ALA A 151 15.20 -1.06 1.55
N SER A 152 14.60 -1.77 2.50
CA SER A 152 15.20 -2.15 3.79
C SER A 152 15.13 -3.65 4.00
N ALA A 153 16.22 -4.25 4.50
CA ALA A 153 16.25 -5.67 4.79
C ALA A 153 15.30 -6.10 5.94
N GLN A 154 14.81 -5.15 6.73
CA GLN A 154 13.96 -5.43 7.89
C GLN A 154 12.50 -5.73 7.52
N PHE A 155 12.00 -5.16 6.41
CA PHE A 155 10.57 -5.26 6.05
C PHE A 155 10.32 -5.40 4.54
N THR A 156 11.31 -5.14 3.67
CA THR A 156 11.13 -5.26 2.23
C THR A 156 11.28 -6.71 1.80
N VAL A 157 10.22 -7.30 1.28
CA VAL A 157 10.24 -8.68 0.76
C VAL A 157 10.48 -8.74 -0.74
N ALA A 158 10.18 -7.65 -1.45
CA ALA A 158 10.59 -7.46 -2.83
C ALA A 158 10.86 -5.98 -3.14
N ALA A 159 11.95 -5.74 -3.87
CA ALA A 159 12.35 -4.41 -4.34
C ALA A 159 12.09 -4.27 -5.85
N CYS A 160 12.02 -3.04 -6.32
CA CYS A 160 12.08 -2.68 -7.72
C CYS A 160 13.11 -1.59 -7.92
N ASP A 161 13.76 -1.55 -9.09
CA ASP A 161 14.78 -0.56 -9.41
C ASP A 161 14.25 0.46 -10.42
N HIS A 162 14.36 1.75 -10.06
CA HIS A 162 14.12 2.88 -10.94
C HIS A 162 14.93 4.08 -10.44
N GLY A 163 16.22 4.11 -10.81
CA GLY A 163 17.21 5.06 -10.31
C GLY A 163 17.82 4.68 -8.96
N PHE A 164 17.04 4.06 -8.08
CA PHE A 164 17.49 3.40 -6.86
C PHE A 164 16.59 2.21 -6.51
N PRO A 165 17.10 1.24 -5.72
CA PRO A 165 16.26 0.14 -5.25
C PRO A 165 15.28 0.63 -4.19
N PHE A 166 13.98 0.52 -4.47
CA PHE A 166 12.91 0.91 -3.55
C PHE A 166 12.06 -0.28 -3.10
N ALA A 167 11.38 -0.13 -1.96
CA ALA A 167 10.46 -1.12 -1.43
C ALA A 167 9.22 -1.22 -2.31
N ALA A 168 9.14 -2.28 -3.11
CA ALA A 168 7.99 -2.55 -3.96
C ALA A 168 6.93 -3.40 -3.25
N VAL A 169 7.35 -4.28 -2.34
CA VAL A 169 6.48 -5.06 -1.46
C VAL A 169 7.08 -5.07 -0.05
N ILE A 170 6.26 -4.76 0.91
CA ILE A 170 6.56 -4.78 2.34
C ILE A 170 5.67 -5.81 3.01
N GLU A 171 6.25 -6.63 3.89
CA GLU A 171 5.51 -7.48 4.82
C GLU A 171 6.18 -7.41 6.20
N ARG A 172 5.39 -7.14 7.23
CA ARG A 172 5.80 -7.21 8.62
C ARG A 172 4.60 -7.60 9.48
N ASP A 173 4.67 -8.78 10.09
CA ASP A 173 3.60 -9.35 10.93
C ASP A 173 2.25 -9.44 10.20
N HIS A 174 1.30 -8.58 10.55
CA HIS A 174 -0.05 -8.47 9.97
C HIS A 174 -0.16 -7.34 8.92
N LEU A 175 0.93 -6.62 8.70
CA LEU A 175 0.98 -5.51 7.73
C LEU A 175 1.62 -5.97 6.43
N ALA A 176 0.93 -5.69 5.33
CA ALA A 176 1.45 -5.85 3.98
C ALA A 176 1.27 -4.53 3.21
N ALA A 177 2.15 -4.23 2.28
CA ALA A 177 1.98 -3.07 1.41
C ALA A 177 2.69 -3.24 0.07
N VAL A 178 2.16 -2.60 -0.97
CA VAL A 178 2.70 -2.63 -2.33
C VAL A 178 2.80 -1.22 -2.91
N GLN A 179 3.91 -0.90 -3.59
CA GLN A 179 4.10 0.39 -4.26
C GLN A 179 3.38 0.44 -5.62
N PHE A 180 3.22 -0.70 -6.28
CA PHE A 180 2.46 -0.81 -7.53
C PHE A 180 0.95 -0.81 -7.28
N HIS A 181 0.18 -0.74 -8.36
CA HIS A 181 -1.27 -0.81 -8.34
C HIS A 181 -1.75 -2.23 -8.69
N PRO A 182 -2.07 -3.11 -7.72
CA PRO A 182 -2.53 -4.46 -8.02
C PRO A 182 -3.84 -4.46 -8.81
N GLU A 183 -4.73 -3.48 -8.58
CA GLU A 183 -5.99 -3.32 -9.31
C GLU A 183 -5.80 -2.95 -10.79
N LYS A 184 -4.55 -2.61 -11.20
CA LYS A 184 -4.14 -2.30 -12.59
C LYS A 184 -3.12 -3.27 -13.15
N SER A 185 -2.70 -4.27 -12.36
CA SER A 185 -1.63 -5.21 -12.71
C SER A 185 -2.14 -6.54 -13.28
N GLY A 186 -3.35 -6.58 -13.83
CA GLY A 186 -3.92 -7.76 -14.48
C GLY A 186 -4.01 -8.97 -13.55
N GLU A 187 -3.74 -10.17 -14.11
CA GLU A 187 -3.79 -11.43 -13.34
C GLU A 187 -2.77 -11.47 -12.19
N THR A 188 -1.59 -10.91 -12.42
CA THR A 188 -0.54 -10.82 -11.38
C THR A 188 -1.01 -10.01 -10.18
N GLY A 189 -1.63 -8.86 -10.43
CA GLY A 189 -2.20 -8.02 -9.37
C GLY A 189 -3.40 -8.67 -8.70
N ALA A 190 -4.25 -9.36 -9.45
CA ALA A 190 -5.36 -10.12 -8.90
C ALA A 190 -4.88 -11.23 -7.96
N GLN A 191 -3.75 -11.90 -8.29
CA GLN A 191 -3.16 -12.90 -7.40
C GLN A 191 -2.62 -12.28 -6.10
N VAL A 192 -2.01 -11.08 -6.15
CA VAL A 192 -1.60 -10.35 -4.93
C VAL A 192 -2.79 -10.09 -4.02
N LEU A 193 -3.88 -9.55 -4.57
CA LEU A 193 -5.10 -9.27 -3.79
C LEU A 193 -5.73 -10.56 -3.25
N ARG A 194 -5.76 -11.64 -4.03
CA ARG A 194 -6.23 -12.96 -3.58
C ARG A 194 -5.42 -13.47 -2.41
N ASN A 195 -4.10 -13.40 -2.48
CA ASN A 195 -3.21 -13.84 -1.40
C ASN A 195 -3.48 -13.05 -0.10
N PHE A 196 -3.74 -11.74 -0.20
CA PHE A 196 -4.15 -10.94 0.95
C PHE A 196 -5.51 -11.41 1.50
N VAL A 197 -6.53 -11.53 0.66
CA VAL A 197 -7.88 -11.97 1.07
C VAL A 197 -7.84 -13.35 1.75
N GLU A 198 -7.07 -14.30 1.21
CA GLU A 198 -6.89 -15.63 1.79
C GLU A 198 -6.14 -15.60 3.14
N SER A 199 -5.21 -14.65 3.31
CA SER A 199 -4.43 -14.55 4.56
C SER A 199 -5.24 -14.07 5.76
N VAL A 200 -6.43 -13.52 5.51
CA VAL A 200 -7.30 -12.92 6.53
C VAL A 200 -8.60 -13.71 6.75
N GLN A 201 -8.77 -14.84 6.03
CA GLN A 201 -9.85 -15.81 6.23
C GLN A 201 -9.51 -16.78 7.35
#